data_c949c143c33da7de35e26baad2a7c325
#
_entry.id   c949c143c33da7de35e26baad2a7c325
#
_cell.length_a   1.000
_cell.length_b   1.000
_cell.length_c   1.000
_cell.angle_alpha   90.00
_cell.angle_beta   90.00
_cell.angle_gamma   90.00
#
_symmetry.space_group_name_H-M   'P 1'
#
loop_
_entity.id
_entity.type
_entity.pdbx_description
1 polymer ?
#
loop_
_entity_poly.entity_id
_entity_poly.type
_entity_poly.pdbx_seq_one_letter_code
_entity_poly.pdbx_strand_id
1 'polypeptide(L)'
;HAGEKCSCGGTYEAKEIDFFNAERKEFASIKRRIAIMLQRNFALYDEETVIENVMRAMSDENDYEDNLYDALDLLEMVQMNHRITHVARDLSGGEKQRVVLARQLAKQPMMFLADEPTGTLDPQTAEKLHNTLIEGVKDKGITMLITSHWPEIMNDLADHVIWLENGEIKEEGEPEGVVNHFLETVPVPEKVENPEIGAPEVQMDDVKKHYYSIERGVVKAVDGIDLTINKEEIFGIVGLS
;
A
#
# COMPACT_ATOMS: atom_id res chain seq x y z
N HIS A 1 13.17 14.24 -18.36
CA HIS A 1 12.42 14.81 -19.51
C HIS A 1 13.02 16.15 -20.01
N ALA A 2 14.36 16.31 -19.95
CA ALA A 2 15.03 17.48 -20.52
C ALA A 2 14.85 17.49 -22.06
N GLY A 3 14.24 18.54 -22.59
CA GLY A 3 14.00 18.71 -24.01
C GLY A 3 12.62 18.31 -24.54
N GLU A 4 11.74 17.74 -23.68
CA GLU A 4 10.35 17.45 -24.04
C GLU A 4 9.49 18.73 -23.99
N LYS A 5 8.53 18.83 -24.90
CA LYS A 5 7.58 19.95 -24.91
C LYS A 5 6.46 19.68 -23.91
N CYS A 6 6.24 20.65 -23.04
CA CYS A 6 5.04 20.67 -22.20
C CYS A 6 3.76 20.75 -23.05
N SER A 7 2.66 20.19 -22.56
CA SER A 7 1.33 20.41 -23.14
C SER A 7 0.96 21.90 -23.23
N CYS A 8 1.57 22.77 -22.42
CA CYS A 8 1.45 24.23 -22.46
C CYS A 8 2.32 24.89 -23.56
N GLY A 9 3.12 24.11 -24.33
CA GLY A 9 3.99 24.62 -25.41
C GLY A 9 5.40 25.08 -25.00
N GLY A 10 5.73 25.02 -23.70
CA GLY A 10 7.07 25.31 -23.17
C GLY A 10 8.02 24.12 -23.30
N THR A 11 9.32 24.38 -23.25
CA THR A 11 10.37 23.37 -23.14
C THR A 11 10.79 23.23 -21.69
N TYR A 12 10.90 21.99 -21.21
CA TYR A 12 11.47 21.74 -19.89
C TYR A 12 12.98 21.84 -19.95
N GLU A 13 13.56 22.76 -19.19
CA GLU A 13 14.98 22.71 -18.88
C GLU A 13 15.16 21.90 -17.58
N ALA A 14 15.94 20.82 -17.65
CA ALA A 14 16.34 20.10 -16.46
C ALA A 14 17.26 21.00 -15.64
N LYS A 15 16.80 21.40 -14.44
CA LYS A 15 17.60 22.13 -13.47
C LYS A 15 17.95 21.16 -12.34
N GLU A 16 19.23 20.94 -12.14
CA GLU A 16 19.68 20.26 -10.92
C GLU A 16 19.44 21.18 -9.72
N ILE A 17 18.70 20.67 -8.72
CA ILE A 17 18.43 21.40 -7.49
C ILE A 17 19.01 20.58 -6.34
N ASP A 18 19.95 21.18 -5.61
CA ASP A 18 20.39 20.61 -4.34
C ASP A 18 19.25 20.75 -3.32
N PHE A 19 18.62 19.63 -3.01
CA PHE A 19 17.46 19.55 -2.15
C PHE A 19 17.72 20.13 -0.74
N PHE A 20 18.94 19.99 -0.23
CA PHE A 20 19.34 20.48 1.11
C PHE A 20 19.59 21.98 1.14
N ASN A 21 19.98 22.56 0.01
CA ASN A 21 20.29 23.99 -0.12
C ASN A 21 19.24 24.75 -0.95
N ALA A 22 18.15 24.11 -1.36
CA ALA A 22 17.07 24.71 -2.13
C ALA A 22 16.41 25.86 -1.38
N GLU A 23 16.07 26.92 -2.09
CA GLU A 23 15.27 28.00 -1.52
C GLU A 23 13.90 27.48 -1.05
N ARG A 24 13.35 28.08 0.02
CA ARG A 24 12.07 27.63 0.62
C ARG A 24 10.92 27.49 -0.39
N LYS A 25 10.89 28.33 -1.42
CA LYS A 25 9.85 28.28 -2.48
C LYS A 25 10.09 27.11 -3.42
N GLU A 26 11.33 26.86 -3.84
CA GLU A 26 11.71 25.72 -4.68
C GLU A 26 11.45 24.40 -3.95
N PHE A 27 11.91 24.31 -2.70
CA PHE A 27 11.66 23.15 -1.83
C PHE A 27 10.15 22.86 -1.69
N ALA A 28 9.32 23.88 -1.44
CA ALA A 28 7.89 23.72 -1.32
C ALA A 28 7.24 23.25 -2.64
N SER A 29 7.72 23.74 -3.78
CA SER A 29 7.25 23.30 -5.10
C SER A 29 7.57 21.83 -5.37
N ILE A 30 8.81 21.40 -5.10
CA ILE A 30 9.20 20.00 -5.24
C ILE A 30 8.40 19.11 -4.30
N LYS A 31 8.29 19.49 -3.03
CA LYS A 31 7.56 18.72 -2.01
C LYS A 31 6.09 18.48 -2.37
N ARG A 32 5.42 19.44 -3.01
CA ARG A 32 4.02 19.29 -3.47
C ARG A 32 3.88 18.23 -4.56
N ARG A 33 4.94 17.99 -5.33
CA ARG A 33 4.97 17.04 -6.45
C ARG A 33 5.52 15.67 -6.05
N ILE A 34 5.78 15.44 -4.76
CA ILE A 34 6.16 14.14 -4.21
C ILE A 34 4.98 13.60 -3.42
N ALA A 35 4.50 12.44 -3.80
CA ALA A 35 3.56 11.66 -3.01
C ALA A 35 4.33 10.74 -2.05
N ILE A 36 3.79 10.55 -0.84
CA ILE A 36 4.39 9.67 0.17
C ILE A 36 3.31 8.78 0.74
N MET A 37 3.57 7.48 0.74
CA MET A 37 2.76 6.47 1.40
C MET A 37 3.61 5.74 2.43
N LEU A 38 3.24 5.83 3.71
CA LEU A 38 3.93 5.20 4.83
C LEU A 38 3.15 4.00 5.33
N GLN A 39 3.82 2.98 5.83
CA GLN A 39 3.29 1.70 6.27
C GLN A 39 2.08 1.79 7.23
N ARG A 40 2.08 2.75 8.16
CA ARG A 40 1.06 2.85 9.23
C ARG A 40 0.41 4.23 9.35
N ASN A 41 0.65 5.11 8.42
CA ASN A 41 0.09 6.45 8.47
C ASN A 41 -1.02 6.60 7.44
N PHE A 42 -2.24 6.34 7.89
CA PHE A 42 -3.44 6.53 7.08
C PHE A 42 -3.89 7.99 7.06
N ALA A 43 -3.06 8.96 6.92
CA ALA A 43 -3.34 10.39 6.93
C ALA A 43 -4.68 10.80 6.23
N LEU A 44 -5.79 10.18 6.65
CA LEU A 44 -7.15 10.45 6.20
C LEU A 44 -7.86 11.38 7.19
N TYR A 45 -8.81 12.13 6.69
CA TYR A 45 -9.76 12.88 7.51
C TYR A 45 -10.88 11.92 7.93
N ASP A 46 -10.82 11.45 9.16
CA ASP A 46 -11.66 10.37 9.68
C ASP A 46 -13.17 10.66 9.62
N GLU A 47 -13.57 11.92 9.75
CA GLU A 47 -14.97 12.36 9.72
C GLU A 47 -15.48 12.68 8.30
N GLU A 48 -14.61 12.66 7.31
CA GLU A 48 -14.96 12.90 5.92
C GLU A 48 -15.21 11.58 5.18
N THR A 49 -16.01 11.66 4.12
CA THR A 49 -16.26 10.52 3.25
C THR A 49 -15.01 10.18 2.42
N VAL A 50 -15.01 8.98 1.85
CA VAL A 50 -13.95 8.50 0.97
C VAL A 50 -13.70 9.46 -0.19
N ILE A 51 -14.78 9.90 -0.87
CA ILE A 51 -14.67 10.83 -2.00
C ILE A 51 -14.12 12.19 -1.57
N GLU A 52 -14.60 12.75 -0.46
CA GLU A 52 -14.10 14.03 0.08
C GLU A 52 -12.61 13.95 0.43
N ASN A 53 -12.15 12.84 0.99
CA ASN A 53 -10.75 12.61 1.28
C ASN A 53 -9.87 12.67 0.02
N VAL A 54 -10.34 12.13 -1.11
CA VAL A 54 -9.60 12.16 -2.38
C VAL A 54 -9.65 13.55 -3.00
N MET A 55 -10.84 14.15 -3.11
CA MET A 55 -11.04 15.48 -3.70
C MET A 55 -10.23 16.57 -2.98
N ARG A 56 -10.09 16.48 -1.65
CA ARG A 56 -9.29 17.43 -0.84
C ARG A 56 -7.80 17.42 -1.19
N ALA A 57 -7.30 16.39 -1.87
CA ALA A 57 -5.92 16.33 -2.31
C ALA A 57 -5.70 16.90 -3.72
N MET A 58 -6.77 17.19 -4.44
CA MET A 58 -6.74 17.77 -5.78
C MET A 58 -6.48 19.27 -5.77
N SER A 59 -6.19 19.84 -6.93
CA SER A 59 -5.96 21.26 -7.07
C SER A 59 -7.28 22.04 -7.04
N ASP A 60 -7.30 23.15 -6.32
CA ASP A 60 -8.42 24.12 -6.33
C ASP A 60 -8.51 24.90 -7.66
N GLU A 61 -7.53 24.75 -8.55
CA GLU A 61 -7.51 25.42 -9.86
C GLU A 61 -8.43 24.76 -10.89
N ASN A 62 -8.81 23.49 -10.66
CA ASN A 62 -9.74 22.75 -11.52
C ASN A 62 -11.18 23.02 -11.12
N ASP A 63 -12.11 22.82 -12.07
CA ASP A 63 -13.54 22.89 -11.75
C ASP A 63 -13.94 21.74 -10.81
N TYR A 64 -14.94 21.96 -9.97
CA TYR A 64 -15.44 20.97 -9.02
C TYR A 64 -15.90 19.68 -9.72
N GLU A 65 -16.57 19.81 -10.87
CA GLU A 65 -17.05 18.67 -11.64
C GLU A 65 -15.89 17.82 -12.19
N ASP A 66 -14.83 18.45 -12.69
CA ASP A 66 -13.64 17.77 -13.18
C ASP A 66 -12.93 17.00 -12.05
N ASN A 67 -12.74 17.66 -10.90
CA ASN A 67 -12.16 17.02 -9.73
C ASN A 67 -13.02 15.84 -9.23
N LEU A 68 -14.36 15.94 -9.33
CA LEU A 68 -15.25 14.86 -8.94
C LEU A 68 -15.08 13.62 -9.85
N TYR A 69 -15.05 13.82 -11.19
CA TYR A 69 -14.84 12.72 -12.13
C TYR A 69 -13.45 12.08 -11.94
N ASP A 70 -12.41 12.88 -11.84
CA ASP A 70 -11.06 12.39 -11.58
C ASP A 70 -10.97 11.60 -10.26
N ALA A 71 -11.67 12.04 -9.21
CA ALA A 71 -11.72 11.34 -7.94
C ALA A 71 -12.45 10.00 -8.03
N LEU A 72 -13.55 9.94 -8.82
CA LEU A 72 -14.29 8.70 -9.06
C LEU A 72 -13.43 7.69 -9.83
N ASP A 73 -12.72 8.11 -10.87
CA ASP A 73 -11.82 7.27 -11.65
C ASP A 73 -10.68 6.71 -10.77
N LEU A 74 -10.09 7.54 -9.91
CA LEU A 74 -9.07 7.10 -8.95
C LEU A 74 -9.64 6.10 -7.94
N LEU A 75 -10.86 6.30 -7.46
CA LEU A 75 -11.51 5.37 -6.52
C LEU A 75 -11.89 4.05 -7.19
N GLU A 76 -12.25 4.05 -8.47
CA GLU A 76 -12.46 2.84 -9.25
C GLU A 76 -11.14 2.08 -9.43
N MET A 77 -10.06 2.76 -9.82
CA MET A 77 -8.73 2.17 -9.96
C MET A 77 -8.29 1.44 -8.67
N VAL A 78 -8.51 2.03 -7.51
CA VAL A 78 -8.18 1.40 -6.21
C VAL A 78 -9.30 0.50 -5.67
N GLN A 79 -10.32 0.18 -6.46
CA GLN A 79 -11.45 -0.68 -6.11
C GLN A 79 -12.23 -0.21 -4.85
N MET A 80 -12.41 1.11 -4.71
CA MET A 80 -13.12 1.73 -3.60
C MET A 80 -14.45 2.39 -4.00
N ASN A 81 -14.91 2.19 -5.23
CA ASN A 81 -16.18 2.71 -5.74
C ASN A 81 -17.40 2.31 -4.90
N HIS A 82 -17.37 1.14 -4.27
CA HIS A 82 -18.45 0.65 -3.38
C HIS A 82 -18.47 1.35 -2.00
N ARG A 83 -17.48 2.20 -1.70
CA ARG A 83 -17.31 2.91 -0.42
C ARG A 83 -17.30 4.43 -0.53
N ILE A 84 -17.63 4.99 -1.69
CA ILE A 84 -17.50 6.42 -2.00
C ILE A 84 -18.07 7.34 -0.92
N THR A 85 -19.27 7.02 -0.41
CA THR A 85 -20.00 7.81 0.59
C THR A 85 -19.76 7.37 2.04
N HIS A 86 -18.94 6.33 2.26
CA HIS A 86 -18.62 5.90 3.62
C HIS A 86 -17.62 6.85 4.27
N VAL A 87 -17.74 7.02 5.58
CA VAL A 87 -16.83 7.84 6.37
C VAL A 87 -15.51 7.08 6.58
N ALA A 88 -14.38 7.77 6.47
CA ALA A 88 -13.06 7.13 6.45
C ALA A 88 -12.74 6.35 7.74
N ARG A 89 -13.26 6.77 8.89
CA ARG A 89 -13.08 6.05 10.17
C ARG A 89 -13.61 4.61 10.16
N ASP A 90 -14.67 4.34 9.37
CA ASP A 90 -15.38 3.06 9.35
C ASP A 90 -14.75 2.04 8.38
N LEU A 91 -13.66 2.43 7.71
CA LEU A 91 -12.93 1.59 6.78
C LEU A 91 -11.98 0.64 7.51
N SER A 92 -11.83 -0.57 6.94
CA SER A 92 -10.75 -1.50 7.33
C SER A 92 -9.37 -0.92 7.01
N GLY A 93 -8.30 -1.49 7.59
CA GLY A 93 -6.93 -1.04 7.32
C GLY A 93 -6.56 -1.08 5.84
N GLY A 94 -6.94 -2.16 5.13
CA GLY A 94 -6.70 -2.30 3.69
C GLY A 94 -7.52 -1.31 2.85
N GLU A 95 -8.78 -1.04 3.22
CA GLU A 95 -9.59 -0.02 2.57
C GLU A 95 -8.98 1.38 2.77
N LYS A 96 -8.52 1.70 3.99
CA LYS A 96 -7.81 2.96 4.27
C LYS A 96 -6.55 3.12 3.42
N GLN A 97 -5.75 2.06 3.27
CA GLN A 97 -4.55 2.10 2.42
C GLN A 97 -4.89 2.40 0.96
N ARG A 98 -5.92 1.78 0.40
CA ARG A 98 -6.37 2.06 -0.97
C ARG A 98 -6.85 3.50 -1.14
N VAL A 99 -7.60 4.04 -0.18
CA VAL A 99 -8.01 5.46 -0.21
C VAL A 99 -6.80 6.40 -0.09
N VAL A 100 -5.81 6.07 0.74
CA VAL A 100 -4.56 6.83 0.81
C VAL A 100 -3.84 6.82 -0.53
N LEU A 101 -3.78 5.67 -1.22
CA LEU A 101 -3.18 5.59 -2.56
C LEU A 101 -3.92 6.51 -3.54
N ALA A 102 -5.25 6.42 -3.65
CA ALA A 102 -6.05 7.31 -4.51
C ALA A 102 -5.77 8.79 -4.20
N ARG A 103 -5.74 9.14 -2.92
CA ARG A 103 -5.45 10.49 -2.44
C ARG A 103 -4.03 10.97 -2.81
N GLN A 104 -3.04 10.08 -2.80
CA GLN A 104 -1.69 10.43 -3.21
C GLN A 104 -1.59 10.62 -4.73
N LEU A 105 -2.25 9.77 -5.52
CA LEU A 105 -2.31 9.90 -6.98
C LEU A 105 -3.10 11.15 -7.43
N ALA A 106 -4.11 11.56 -6.67
CA ALA A 106 -4.90 12.78 -6.91
C ALA A 106 -4.06 14.05 -6.93
N LYS A 107 -2.90 14.06 -6.26
CA LYS A 107 -1.95 15.18 -6.30
C LYS A 107 -1.19 15.30 -7.61
N GLN A 108 -1.38 14.36 -8.54
CA GLN A 108 -0.62 14.25 -9.80
C GLN A 108 0.92 14.35 -9.56
N PRO A 109 1.48 13.48 -8.71
CA PRO A 109 2.87 13.59 -8.31
C PRO A 109 3.80 13.25 -9.47
N MET A 110 4.99 13.84 -9.48
CA MET A 110 6.07 13.43 -10.37
C MET A 110 6.88 12.26 -9.80
N MET A 111 6.84 12.08 -8.49
CA MET A 111 7.53 11.02 -7.77
C MET A 111 6.67 10.47 -6.66
N PHE A 112 6.66 9.15 -6.51
CA PHE A 112 5.94 8.43 -5.47
C PHE A 112 6.92 7.67 -4.58
N LEU A 113 6.91 7.97 -3.30
CA LEU A 113 7.69 7.28 -2.29
C LEU A 113 6.77 6.35 -1.51
N ALA A 114 6.97 5.04 -1.60
CA ALA A 114 6.17 4.03 -0.93
C ALA A 114 7.03 3.24 0.05
N ASP A 115 6.79 3.44 1.34
CA ASP A 115 7.50 2.74 2.42
C ASP A 115 6.62 1.60 2.93
N GLU A 116 6.98 0.38 2.56
CA GLU A 116 6.25 -0.86 2.87
C GLU A 116 4.72 -0.75 2.68
N PRO A 117 4.25 -0.36 1.48
CA PRO A 117 2.84 0.00 1.28
C PRO A 117 1.87 -1.14 1.53
N THR A 118 2.34 -2.39 1.61
CA THR A 118 1.51 -3.59 1.77
C THR A 118 1.83 -4.40 3.02
N GLY A 119 2.76 -3.94 3.86
CA GLY A 119 3.28 -4.72 5.00
C GLY A 119 2.24 -5.12 6.07
N THR A 120 1.04 -4.53 6.05
CA THR A 120 -0.05 -4.84 6.99
C THR A 120 -1.24 -5.53 6.33
N LEU A 121 -1.15 -5.85 5.04
CA LEU A 121 -2.22 -6.44 4.25
C LEU A 121 -2.07 -7.96 4.17
N ASP A 122 -3.18 -8.65 4.01
CA ASP A 122 -3.18 -10.04 3.59
C ASP A 122 -2.64 -10.17 2.16
N PRO A 123 -2.10 -11.36 1.77
CA PRO A 123 -1.45 -11.54 0.47
C PRO A 123 -2.32 -11.15 -0.73
N GLN A 124 -3.63 -11.46 -0.72
CA GLN A 124 -4.50 -11.13 -1.85
C GLN A 124 -4.74 -9.62 -1.99
N THR A 125 -4.94 -8.93 -0.85
CA THR A 125 -5.10 -7.47 -0.84
C THR A 125 -3.79 -6.78 -1.20
N ALA A 126 -2.65 -7.32 -0.75
CA ALA A 126 -1.33 -6.83 -1.11
C ALA A 126 -1.06 -6.92 -2.62
N GLU A 127 -1.34 -8.07 -3.24
CA GLU A 127 -1.20 -8.26 -4.69
C GLU A 127 -2.05 -7.28 -5.50
N LYS A 128 -3.31 -7.09 -5.11
CA LYS A 128 -4.20 -6.10 -5.76
C LYS A 128 -3.66 -4.67 -5.66
N LEU A 129 -3.15 -4.29 -4.47
CA LEU A 129 -2.56 -2.97 -4.28
C LEU A 129 -1.30 -2.79 -5.11
N HIS A 130 -0.44 -3.81 -5.21
CA HIS A 130 0.74 -3.79 -6.07
C HIS A 130 0.37 -3.57 -7.53
N ASN A 131 -0.58 -4.35 -8.06
CA ASN A 131 -1.04 -4.19 -9.44
C ASN A 131 -1.57 -2.77 -9.69
N THR A 132 -2.36 -2.23 -8.75
CA THR A 132 -2.87 -0.86 -8.82
C THR A 132 -1.75 0.18 -8.78
N LEU A 133 -0.71 -0.03 -7.96
CA LEU A 133 0.47 0.83 -7.93
C LEU A 133 1.21 0.82 -9.27
N ILE A 134 1.45 -0.37 -9.85
CA ILE A 134 2.12 -0.52 -11.15
C ILE A 134 1.33 0.20 -12.24
N GLU A 135 0.04 -0.09 -12.35
CA GLU A 135 -0.84 0.53 -13.35
C GLU A 135 -0.87 2.05 -13.18
N GLY A 136 -1.16 2.54 -11.95
CA GLY A 136 -1.24 3.97 -11.68
C GLY A 136 0.06 4.73 -11.92
N VAL A 137 1.21 4.10 -11.67
CA VAL A 137 2.54 4.69 -11.89
C VAL A 137 2.91 4.69 -13.37
N LYS A 138 2.72 3.55 -14.07
CA LYS A 138 3.05 3.41 -15.50
C LYS A 138 2.16 4.29 -16.37
N ASP A 139 0.87 4.26 -16.18
CA ASP A 139 -0.10 5.03 -16.99
C ASP A 139 0.08 6.54 -16.84
N LYS A 140 0.49 6.99 -15.67
CA LYS A 140 0.71 8.42 -15.37
C LYS A 140 2.17 8.87 -15.56
N GLY A 141 3.09 7.97 -15.94
CA GLY A 141 4.51 8.29 -16.10
C GLY A 141 5.19 8.78 -14.82
N ILE A 142 4.77 8.26 -13.66
CA ILE A 142 5.31 8.62 -12.33
C ILE A 142 6.58 7.81 -12.06
N THR A 143 7.61 8.43 -11.51
CA THR A 143 8.76 7.70 -10.96
C THR A 143 8.43 7.21 -9.56
N MET A 144 8.66 5.92 -9.26
CA MET A 144 8.40 5.35 -7.94
C MET A 144 9.67 4.84 -7.26
N LEU A 145 9.81 5.15 -5.97
CA LEU A 145 10.75 4.49 -5.07
C LEU A 145 9.94 3.73 -4.02
N ILE A 146 10.13 2.42 -3.95
CA ILE A 146 9.39 1.53 -3.05
C ILE A 146 10.36 0.75 -2.16
N THR A 147 10.03 0.61 -0.88
CA THR A 147 10.69 -0.34 0.03
C THR A 147 9.76 -1.51 0.31
N SER A 148 10.30 -2.71 0.46
CA SER A 148 9.56 -3.89 0.91
C SER A 148 10.50 -4.84 1.65
N HIS A 149 9.95 -5.54 2.63
CA HIS A 149 10.60 -6.68 3.27
C HIS A 149 10.19 -8.02 2.63
N TRP A 150 9.41 -7.99 1.55
CA TRP A 150 9.08 -9.15 0.71
C TRP A 150 9.84 -9.04 -0.62
N PRO A 151 11.08 -9.55 -0.67
CA PRO A 151 11.97 -9.32 -1.81
C PRO A 151 11.42 -9.90 -3.12
N GLU A 152 10.66 -11.00 -3.06
CA GLU A 152 10.12 -11.65 -4.26
C GLU A 152 9.20 -10.74 -5.06
N ILE A 153 8.49 -9.84 -4.39
CA ILE A 153 7.60 -8.88 -5.04
C ILE A 153 8.38 -7.90 -5.93
N MET A 154 9.65 -7.64 -5.60
CA MET A 154 10.48 -6.71 -6.38
C MET A 154 10.73 -7.21 -7.79
N ASN A 155 10.69 -8.53 -8.04
CA ASN A 155 10.83 -9.08 -9.38
C ASN A 155 9.71 -8.65 -10.33
N ASP A 156 8.50 -8.43 -9.79
CA ASP A 156 7.33 -8.04 -10.57
C ASP A 156 7.13 -6.53 -10.64
N LEU A 157 7.59 -5.82 -9.59
CA LEU A 157 7.33 -4.38 -9.41
C LEU A 157 8.43 -3.50 -9.97
N ALA A 158 9.69 -3.85 -9.75
CA ALA A 158 10.81 -2.94 -9.92
C ALA A 158 11.52 -3.12 -11.27
N ASP A 159 11.96 -2.01 -11.86
CA ASP A 159 12.88 -2.03 -13.00
C ASP A 159 14.34 -2.13 -12.52
N HIS A 160 14.62 -1.75 -11.26
CA HIS A 160 15.94 -1.76 -10.65
C HIS A 160 15.81 -1.96 -9.13
N VAL A 161 16.65 -2.82 -8.54
CA VAL A 161 16.66 -3.12 -7.11
C VAL A 161 17.99 -2.75 -6.48
N ILE A 162 17.93 -2.21 -5.28
CA ILE A 162 19.10 -1.92 -4.43
C ILE A 162 18.95 -2.71 -3.14
N TRP A 163 19.93 -3.55 -2.84
CA TRP A 163 20.05 -4.21 -1.55
C TRP A 163 20.88 -3.35 -0.58
N LEU A 164 20.23 -2.91 0.50
CA LEU A 164 20.87 -2.15 1.57
C LEU A 164 21.18 -3.06 2.75
N GLU A 165 22.40 -3.04 3.23
CA GLU A 165 22.83 -3.75 4.43
C GLU A 165 23.72 -2.83 5.29
N ASN A 166 23.37 -2.71 6.57
CA ASN A 166 24.13 -1.88 7.56
C ASN A 166 24.34 -0.41 7.11
N GLY A 167 23.43 0.16 6.30
CA GLY A 167 23.49 1.52 5.80
C GLY A 167 24.35 1.70 4.54
N GLU A 168 24.83 0.63 3.95
CA GLU A 168 25.63 0.62 2.72
C GLU A 168 24.89 -0.15 1.62
N ILE A 169 25.14 0.24 0.37
CA ILE A 169 24.68 -0.51 -0.81
C ILE A 169 25.53 -1.76 -0.93
N LYS A 170 24.92 -2.92 -0.71
CA LYS A 170 25.57 -4.23 -0.84
C LYS A 170 25.62 -4.67 -2.29
N GLU A 171 24.50 -4.51 -2.98
CA GLU A 171 24.34 -4.86 -4.39
C GLU A 171 23.23 -3.99 -5.01
N GLU A 172 23.34 -3.74 -6.32
CA GLU A 172 22.28 -3.08 -7.10
C GLU A 172 22.25 -3.64 -8.52
N GLY A 173 21.09 -3.66 -9.14
CA GLY A 173 20.95 -4.14 -10.52
C GLY A 173 19.55 -4.63 -10.86
N GLU A 174 19.50 -5.56 -11.80
CA GLU A 174 18.27 -6.23 -12.24
C GLU A 174 17.64 -7.00 -11.08
N PRO A 175 16.31 -6.91 -10.93
CA PRO A 175 15.60 -7.45 -9.77
C PRO A 175 15.91 -8.92 -9.48
N GLU A 176 15.78 -9.79 -10.48
CA GLU A 176 15.95 -11.23 -10.31
C GLU A 176 17.33 -11.62 -9.73
N GLY A 177 18.39 -10.96 -10.21
CA GLY A 177 19.75 -11.22 -9.72
C GLY A 177 19.94 -10.81 -8.27
N VAL A 178 19.58 -9.56 -7.94
CA VAL A 178 19.77 -9.00 -6.59
C VAL A 178 18.88 -9.70 -5.57
N VAL A 179 17.61 -9.99 -5.93
CA VAL A 179 16.65 -10.69 -5.05
C VAL A 179 17.13 -12.11 -4.75
N ASN A 180 17.59 -12.87 -5.75
CA ASN A 180 18.08 -14.23 -5.54
C ASN A 180 19.31 -14.23 -4.61
N HIS A 181 20.30 -13.37 -4.83
CA HIS A 181 21.45 -13.24 -3.95
C HIS A 181 21.03 -12.86 -2.52
N PHE A 182 20.09 -11.94 -2.36
CA PHE A 182 19.56 -11.58 -1.05
C PHE A 182 18.95 -12.81 -0.35
N LEU A 183 18.09 -13.57 -1.03
CA LEU A 183 17.42 -14.75 -0.48
C LEU A 183 18.40 -15.87 -0.10
N GLU A 184 19.51 -16.03 -0.81
CA GLU A 184 20.57 -16.97 -0.45
C GLU A 184 21.23 -16.64 0.90
N THR A 185 21.23 -15.37 1.31
CA THR A 185 21.78 -14.93 2.60
C THR A 185 20.81 -15.08 3.77
N VAL A 186 19.50 -15.20 3.49
CA VAL A 186 18.48 -15.36 4.52
C VAL A 186 18.55 -16.79 5.09
N PRO A 187 18.81 -16.94 6.41
CA PRO A 187 18.83 -18.26 7.03
C PRO A 187 17.47 -18.95 6.86
N VAL A 188 17.46 -20.11 6.25
CA VAL A 188 16.25 -20.95 6.25
C VAL A 188 16.11 -21.50 7.67
N PRO A 189 14.97 -21.24 8.36
CA PRO A 189 14.77 -21.79 9.69
C PRO A 189 14.87 -23.31 9.64
N GLU A 190 15.69 -23.90 10.51
CA GLU A 190 15.69 -25.34 10.69
C GLU A 190 14.28 -25.78 11.09
N LYS A 191 13.78 -26.81 10.41
CA LYS A 191 12.47 -27.39 10.75
C LYS A 191 12.58 -28.01 12.14
N VAL A 192 12.00 -27.35 13.12
CA VAL A 192 11.89 -27.91 14.48
C VAL A 192 11.05 -29.17 14.37
N GLU A 193 11.60 -30.32 14.80
CA GLU A 193 10.81 -31.54 14.94
C GLU A 193 9.67 -31.24 15.94
N ASN A 194 8.43 -31.49 15.49
CA ASN A 194 7.27 -31.28 16.35
C ASN A 194 7.42 -32.16 17.61
N PRO A 195 7.31 -31.58 18.80
CA PRO A 195 7.24 -32.40 20.02
C PRO A 195 6.06 -33.37 19.92
N GLU A 196 6.09 -34.45 20.69
CA GLU A 196 4.96 -35.36 20.77
C GLU A 196 3.74 -34.58 21.26
N ILE A 197 2.72 -34.47 20.39
CA ILE A 197 1.50 -33.71 20.67
C ILE A 197 0.80 -34.38 21.85
N GLY A 198 0.57 -33.62 22.93
CA GLY A 198 -0.04 -34.10 24.16
C GLY A 198 -1.56 -34.31 24.07
N ALA A 199 -2.20 -34.49 25.21
CA ALA A 199 -3.65 -34.60 25.31
C ALA A 199 -4.34 -33.24 24.97
N PRO A 200 -5.63 -33.26 24.59
CA PRO A 200 -6.42 -32.03 24.40
C PRO A 200 -6.37 -31.12 25.61
N GLU A 201 -6.02 -29.84 25.42
CA GLU A 201 -5.96 -28.81 26.46
C GLU A 201 -7.07 -27.78 26.30
N VAL A 202 -7.40 -27.43 25.06
CA VAL A 202 -8.51 -26.54 24.71
C VAL A 202 -9.42 -27.26 23.75
N GLN A 203 -10.71 -27.33 24.07
CA GLN A 203 -11.74 -27.86 23.20
C GLN A 203 -12.86 -26.84 23.07
N MET A 204 -13.25 -26.56 21.83
CA MET A 204 -14.30 -25.63 21.46
C MET A 204 -15.28 -26.36 20.55
N ASP A 205 -16.56 -26.37 20.92
CA ASP A 205 -17.64 -27.03 20.18
C ASP A 205 -18.67 -25.98 19.75
N ASP A 206 -19.03 -25.93 18.48
CA ASP A 206 -20.03 -25.04 17.86
C ASP A 206 -19.85 -23.55 18.26
N VAL A 207 -18.60 -23.07 18.29
CA VAL A 207 -18.31 -21.68 18.70
C VAL A 207 -18.82 -20.71 17.66
N LYS A 208 -19.60 -19.71 18.11
CA LYS A 208 -20.20 -18.68 17.28
C LYS A 208 -19.88 -17.29 17.81
N LYS A 209 -19.52 -16.38 16.89
CA LYS A 209 -19.40 -14.95 17.16
C LYS A 209 -20.07 -14.16 16.06
N HIS A 210 -21.20 -13.55 16.40
CA HIS A 210 -21.95 -12.69 15.48
C HIS A 210 -21.88 -11.24 15.97
N TYR A 211 -21.73 -10.32 15.03
CA TYR A 211 -21.81 -8.89 15.26
C TYR A 211 -23.09 -8.35 14.62
N TYR A 212 -23.68 -7.35 15.24
CA TYR A 212 -24.85 -6.67 14.71
C TYR A 212 -24.43 -5.29 14.21
N SER A 213 -24.65 -5.02 12.93
CA SER A 213 -24.42 -3.72 12.31
C SER A 213 -25.74 -3.17 11.78
N ILE A 214 -25.96 -1.87 11.97
CA ILE A 214 -27.18 -1.22 11.46
C ILE A 214 -27.21 -1.31 9.91
N GLU A 215 -26.05 -1.24 9.27
CA GLU A 215 -25.96 -1.22 7.80
C GLU A 215 -25.91 -2.62 7.18
N ARG A 216 -25.24 -3.58 7.84
CA ARG A 216 -24.96 -4.93 7.31
C ARG A 216 -25.83 -6.02 7.93
N GLY A 217 -26.67 -5.66 8.89
CA GLY A 217 -27.46 -6.67 9.64
C GLY A 217 -26.55 -7.54 10.51
N VAL A 218 -26.76 -8.84 10.50
CA VAL A 218 -25.98 -9.82 11.26
C VAL A 218 -24.73 -10.22 10.48
N VAL A 219 -23.55 -9.89 10.99
CA VAL A 219 -22.27 -10.35 10.47
C VAL A 219 -21.80 -11.55 11.30
N LYS A 220 -21.79 -12.72 10.70
CA LYS A 220 -21.33 -13.97 11.31
C LYS A 220 -19.82 -14.11 11.16
N ALA A 221 -19.07 -13.51 12.06
CA ALA A 221 -17.61 -13.57 12.01
C ALA A 221 -17.05 -14.96 12.31
N VAL A 222 -17.71 -15.69 13.17
CA VAL A 222 -17.48 -17.12 13.44
C VAL A 222 -18.86 -17.78 13.52
N ASP A 223 -19.08 -18.89 12.81
CA ASP A 223 -20.40 -19.53 12.73
C ASP A 223 -20.27 -21.06 12.76
N GLY A 224 -20.13 -21.61 13.95
CA GLY A 224 -20.08 -23.06 14.17
C GLY A 224 -18.69 -23.66 13.90
N ILE A 225 -17.68 -23.21 14.65
CA ILE A 225 -16.33 -23.77 14.57
C ILE A 225 -16.12 -24.76 15.72
N ASP A 226 -15.68 -25.96 15.35
CA ASP A 226 -15.18 -26.98 16.28
C ASP A 226 -13.65 -26.96 16.19
N LEU A 227 -12.97 -26.88 17.33
CA LEU A 227 -11.53 -26.76 17.42
C LEU A 227 -11.00 -27.48 18.66
N THR A 228 -9.93 -28.26 18.47
CA THR A 228 -9.18 -28.86 19.56
C THR A 228 -7.73 -28.45 19.45
N ILE A 229 -7.16 -27.91 20.54
CA ILE A 229 -5.75 -27.57 20.68
C ILE A 229 -5.17 -28.49 21.77
N ASN A 230 -4.09 -29.14 21.45
CA ASN A 230 -3.47 -30.08 22.36
C ASN A 230 -2.33 -29.42 23.15
N LYS A 231 -1.96 -30.03 24.24
CA LYS A 231 -0.82 -29.60 25.05
C LYS A 231 0.47 -29.66 24.22
N GLU A 232 1.30 -28.61 24.33
CA GLU A 232 2.58 -28.50 23.63
C GLU A 232 2.45 -28.38 22.08
N GLU A 233 1.24 -28.11 21.59
CA GLU A 233 0.95 -27.87 20.17
C GLU A 233 1.08 -26.38 19.83
N ILE A 234 1.74 -26.08 18.71
CA ILE A 234 1.67 -24.75 18.08
C ILE A 234 0.58 -24.80 17.02
N PHE A 235 -0.58 -24.21 17.34
CA PHE A 235 -1.74 -24.22 16.46
C PHE A 235 -1.84 -22.92 15.66
N GLY A 236 -1.81 -22.99 14.33
CA GLY A 236 -1.90 -21.85 13.44
C GLY A 236 -3.32 -21.64 12.91
N ILE A 237 -3.82 -20.40 12.92
CA ILE A 237 -5.08 -20.02 12.30
C ILE A 237 -4.76 -19.03 11.18
N VAL A 238 -5.23 -19.31 9.97
CA VAL A 238 -5.10 -18.43 8.81
C VAL A 238 -6.45 -18.08 8.24
N GLY A 239 -6.59 -16.88 7.69
CA GLY A 239 -7.82 -16.40 7.07
C GLY A 239 -7.58 -15.16 6.24
N LEU A 240 -8.54 -14.84 5.37
CA LEU A 240 -8.57 -13.58 4.65
C LEU A 240 -9.20 -12.50 5.52
N SER A 241 -8.66 -11.29 5.46
CA SER A 241 -9.16 -10.12 6.19
C SER A 241 -10.18 -9.31 5.38
#